data_ce101bf5d48b82bb6a741963b6e24208
#
_entry.id   ce101bf5d48b82bb6a741963b6e24208
#
_cell.length_a   1.000
_cell.length_b   1.000
_cell.length_c   1.000
_cell.angle_alpha   90.00
_cell.angle_beta   90.00
_cell.angle_gamma   90.00
#
_symmetry.space_group_name_H-M   'P 1'
#
loop_
_entity.id
_entity.type
_entity.pdbx_description
1 polymer ?
#
loop_
_entity_poly.entity_id
_entity_poly.type
_entity_poly.pdbx_seq_one_letter_code
_entity_poly.pdbx_strand_id
1 'polypeptide(L)'
;MEERPHSQKENLMLKEKDKIFKNLYGFDDWKLDGAKKRGIWQNTKDLIEMGTDKIIEEIKASQLRGRGGAGFPAGLKWSFMPKDSGKNHYLVVNADESEPGTCKDREIMRNDPHLLLEGCLVASFAMQAHTCYIYIRGEYYSESSNLQKAIDEAYINNLIGKNACGTNWDFDIFLHRGAGAYICGEETALL
;
A
#
# COMPACT_ATOMS: atom_id res chain seq x y z
N MET A 1 -42.84 3.93 -19.29
CA MET A 1 -41.38 3.74 -19.10
C MET A 1 -40.76 5.06 -19.52
N GLU A 2 -40.43 5.92 -18.55
CA GLU A 2 -39.80 7.19 -18.85
C GLU A 2 -38.30 6.94 -19.03
N GLU A 3 -37.77 7.25 -20.22
CA GLU A 3 -36.34 7.26 -20.51
C GLU A 3 -35.66 8.36 -19.67
N ARG A 4 -34.73 7.98 -18.81
CA ARG A 4 -33.93 8.97 -18.09
C ARG A 4 -33.07 9.73 -19.08
N PRO A 5 -32.98 11.07 -18.99
CA PRO A 5 -32.25 11.87 -19.95
C PRO A 5 -30.76 11.57 -19.92
N HIS A 6 -30.13 11.50 -21.08
CA HIS A 6 -28.72 11.17 -21.34
C HIS A 6 -27.71 12.05 -20.57
N SER A 7 -28.10 13.21 -20.07
CA SER A 7 -27.23 14.15 -19.35
C SER A 7 -26.84 13.75 -17.92
N GLN A 8 -27.46 12.71 -17.35
CA GLN A 8 -27.10 12.21 -16.00
C GLN A 8 -26.02 11.12 -15.99
N LYS A 9 -25.57 10.61 -17.14
CA LYS A 9 -24.54 9.58 -17.21
C LYS A 9 -23.10 10.10 -17.10
N GLU A 10 -22.87 11.38 -17.36
CA GLU A 10 -21.51 11.96 -17.33
C GLU A 10 -20.97 12.26 -15.91
N ASN A 11 -21.83 12.25 -14.89
CA ASN A 11 -21.44 12.59 -13.51
C ASN A 11 -21.10 11.40 -12.60
N LEU A 12 -21.10 10.18 -13.12
CA LEU A 12 -20.84 8.96 -12.33
C LEU A 12 -19.39 8.52 -12.29
N MET A 13 -18.52 9.08 -13.12
CA MET A 13 -17.09 8.75 -13.13
C MET A 13 -16.28 9.81 -12.41
N LEU A 14 -15.39 9.38 -11.50
CA LEU A 14 -14.40 10.24 -10.86
C LEU A 14 -13.52 10.91 -11.93
N LYS A 15 -13.24 12.21 -11.75
CA LYS A 15 -12.24 12.90 -12.58
C LYS A 15 -10.87 12.26 -12.36
N GLU A 16 -10.01 12.24 -13.37
CA GLU A 16 -8.67 11.65 -13.28
C GLU A 16 -7.87 12.16 -12.07
N LYS A 17 -7.97 13.46 -11.75
CA LYS A 17 -7.31 14.07 -10.59
C LYS A 17 -7.78 13.55 -9.25
N ASP A 18 -8.98 12.97 -9.19
CA ASP A 18 -9.63 12.48 -7.96
C ASP A 18 -9.47 10.96 -7.81
N LYS A 19 -8.82 10.30 -8.77
CA LYS A 19 -8.52 8.86 -8.73
C LYS A 19 -7.25 8.63 -7.92
N ILE A 20 -7.34 7.76 -6.89
CA ILE A 20 -6.19 7.30 -6.12
C ILE A 20 -5.38 6.28 -6.94
N PHE A 21 -6.07 5.31 -7.54
CA PHE A 21 -5.45 4.29 -8.40
C PHE A 21 -5.54 4.70 -9.86
N LYS A 22 -4.43 5.10 -10.44
CA LYS A 22 -4.36 5.58 -11.83
C LYS A 22 -4.14 4.45 -12.83
N ASN A 23 -3.64 3.31 -12.41
CA ASN A 23 -3.38 2.15 -13.27
C ASN A 23 -4.28 0.93 -12.96
N LEU A 24 -5.45 1.13 -12.37
CA LEU A 24 -6.33 0.04 -11.92
C LEU A 24 -6.68 -0.98 -13.01
N TYR A 25 -6.77 -0.55 -14.26
CA TYR A 25 -7.10 -1.41 -15.39
C TYR A 25 -5.86 -1.95 -16.14
N GLY A 26 -4.65 -1.65 -15.67
CA GLY A 26 -3.41 -2.14 -16.26
C GLY A 26 -3.12 -1.61 -17.66
N PHE A 27 -3.62 -0.42 -18.02
CA PHE A 27 -3.34 0.20 -19.33
C PHE A 27 -1.94 0.75 -19.42
N ASP A 28 -1.32 1.09 -18.29
CA ASP A 28 0.04 1.59 -18.22
C ASP A 28 1.00 0.52 -17.67
N ASP A 29 2.28 0.74 -17.89
CA ASP A 29 3.33 -0.10 -17.34
C ASP A 29 3.31 -0.08 -15.80
N TRP A 30 3.23 -1.27 -15.19
CA TRP A 30 3.21 -1.48 -13.75
C TRP A 30 4.60 -1.40 -13.10
N LYS A 31 5.68 -1.49 -13.91
CA LYS A 31 7.06 -1.42 -13.46
C LYS A 31 7.45 -0.04 -12.99
N LEU A 32 8.67 0.08 -12.46
CA LEU A 32 9.17 1.32 -11.86
C LEU A 32 9.07 2.54 -12.79
N ASP A 33 9.41 2.40 -14.07
CA ASP A 33 9.37 3.53 -15.00
C ASP A 33 7.95 4.04 -15.23
N GLY A 34 6.99 3.14 -15.34
CA GLY A 34 5.57 3.50 -15.41
C GLY A 34 5.07 4.13 -14.11
N ALA A 35 5.47 3.58 -12.97
CA ALA A 35 5.14 4.12 -11.65
C ALA A 35 5.67 5.55 -11.47
N LYS A 36 6.93 5.81 -11.83
CA LYS A 36 7.53 7.15 -11.79
C LYS A 36 6.78 8.15 -12.70
N LYS A 37 6.36 7.74 -13.89
CA LYS A 37 5.56 8.60 -14.78
C LYS A 37 4.21 8.99 -14.17
N ARG A 38 3.62 8.15 -13.31
CA ARG A 38 2.40 8.42 -12.57
C ARG A 38 2.62 9.22 -11.29
N GLY A 39 3.86 9.55 -10.95
CA GLY A 39 4.22 10.37 -9.78
C GLY A 39 4.63 9.58 -8.54
N ILE A 40 4.63 8.24 -8.61
CA ILE A 40 5.03 7.37 -7.49
C ILE A 40 6.53 7.51 -7.27
N TRP A 41 6.97 7.55 -6.03
CA TRP A 41 8.35 7.77 -5.59
C TRP A 41 8.92 9.19 -5.81
N GLN A 42 8.15 10.13 -6.39
CA GLN A 42 8.65 11.47 -6.68
C GLN A 42 8.80 12.34 -5.43
N ASN A 43 7.86 12.24 -4.50
CA ASN A 43 7.81 13.08 -3.30
C ASN A 43 8.08 12.31 -2.00
N THR A 44 8.50 11.05 -2.11
CA THR A 44 8.67 10.16 -0.94
C THR A 44 9.68 10.70 0.05
N LYS A 45 10.79 11.27 -0.43
CA LYS A 45 11.79 11.90 0.42
C LYS A 45 11.20 13.06 1.22
N ASP A 46 10.47 13.95 0.57
CA ASP A 46 9.84 15.11 1.23
C ASP A 46 8.81 14.66 2.27
N LEU A 47 8.06 13.58 1.98
CA LEU A 47 7.13 12.98 2.94
C LEU A 47 7.86 12.45 4.19
N ILE A 48 8.97 11.76 4.03
CA ILE A 48 9.77 11.27 5.15
C ILE A 48 10.35 12.46 5.95
N GLU A 49 10.84 13.50 5.27
CA GLU A 49 11.40 14.70 5.91
C GLU A 49 10.36 15.54 6.68
N MET A 50 9.06 15.36 6.40
CA MET A 50 7.98 15.96 7.21
C MET A 50 7.98 15.48 8.66
N GLY A 51 8.47 14.28 8.92
CA GLY A 51 8.49 13.65 10.23
C GLY A 51 7.25 12.83 10.58
N THR A 52 7.42 11.91 11.51
CA THR A 52 6.42 10.87 11.85
C THR A 52 5.08 11.45 12.31
N ASP A 53 5.11 12.45 13.20
CA ASP A 53 3.89 13.02 13.78
C ASP A 53 3.04 13.73 12.73
N LYS A 54 3.69 14.49 11.84
CA LYS A 54 2.97 15.23 10.80
C LYS A 54 2.34 14.28 9.78
N ILE A 55 3.00 13.18 9.40
CA ILE A 55 2.40 12.15 8.55
C ILE A 55 1.15 11.56 9.22
N ILE A 56 1.22 11.23 10.51
CA ILE A 56 0.06 10.69 11.25
C ILE A 56 -1.08 11.73 11.30
N GLU A 57 -0.78 13.01 11.50
CA GLU A 57 -1.76 14.08 11.49
C GLU A 57 -2.45 14.22 10.12
N GLU A 58 -1.69 14.21 9.03
CA GLU A 58 -2.24 14.23 7.66
C GLU A 58 -3.15 13.03 7.38
N ILE A 59 -2.75 11.82 7.81
CA ILE A 59 -3.59 10.62 7.64
C ILE A 59 -4.85 10.73 8.51
N LYS A 60 -4.80 11.31 9.71
CA LYS A 60 -6.00 11.60 10.53
C LYS A 60 -6.90 12.61 9.83
N ALA A 61 -6.33 13.70 9.32
CA ALA A 61 -7.07 14.75 8.62
C ALA A 61 -7.75 14.23 7.33
N SER A 62 -7.10 13.31 6.62
CA SER A 62 -7.67 12.67 5.42
C SER A 62 -8.86 11.76 5.69
N GLN A 63 -9.10 11.40 6.96
CA GLN A 63 -10.14 10.45 7.39
C GLN A 63 -10.01 9.06 6.71
N LEU A 64 -8.81 8.68 6.27
CA LEU A 64 -8.55 7.37 5.68
C LEU A 64 -8.96 6.25 6.62
N ARG A 65 -9.72 5.28 6.10
CA ARG A 65 -10.19 4.11 6.83
C ARG A 65 -9.66 2.82 6.23
N GLY A 66 -9.50 1.80 7.07
CA GLY A 66 -9.19 0.45 6.64
C GLY A 66 -10.21 -0.10 5.63
N ARG A 67 -9.75 -0.90 4.69
CA ARG A 67 -10.56 -1.52 3.63
C ARG A 67 -10.73 -3.03 3.80
N GLY A 68 -10.38 -3.56 4.96
CA GLY A 68 -10.55 -4.97 5.31
C GLY A 68 -11.92 -5.33 5.91
N GLY A 69 -12.88 -4.39 5.91
CA GLY A 69 -14.25 -4.61 6.41
C GLY A 69 -14.60 -3.77 7.64
N ALA A 70 -13.73 -3.69 8.65
CA ALA A 70 -14.02 -2.97 9.90
C ALA A 70 -14.03 -1.43 9.76
N GLY A 71 -13.39 -0.88 8.73
CA GLY A 71 -13.41 0.56 8.48
C GLY A 71 -12.75 1.41 9.57
N PHE A 72 -11.81 0.85 10.34
CA PHE A 72 -11.15 1.57 11.43
C PHE A 72 -10.31 2.75 10.88
N PRO A 73 -10.30 3.94 11.54
CA PRO A 73 -9.52 5.09 11.10
C PRO A 73 -8.00 4.79 11.10
N ALA A 74 -7.35 4.85 9.94
CA ALA A 74 -5.95 4.45 9.77
C ALA A 74 -5.00 5.32 10.60
N GLY A 75 -5.15 6.64 10.56
CA GLY A 75 -4.28 7.56 11.31
C GLY A 75 -4.41 7.41 12.83
N LEU A 76 -5.61 7.05 13.31
CA LEU A 76 -5.79 6.73 14.73
C LEU A 76 -5.08 5.42 15.09
N LYS A 77 -5.20 4.38 14.26
CA LYS A 77 -4.48 3.11 14.46
C LYS A 77 -2.97 3.31 14.53
N TRP A 78 -2.41 4.10 13.62
CA TRP A 78 -0.96 4.38 13.60
C TRP A 78 -0.50 5.12 14.86
N SER A 79 -1.34 6.03 15.41
CA SER A 79 -0.99 6.77 16.63
C SER A 79 -1.00 5.93 17.91
N PHE A 80 -1.46 4.69 17.86
CA PHE A 80 -1.38 3.76 19.01
C PHE A 80 0.00 3.09 19.13
N MET A 81 0.85 3.20 18.12
CA MET A 81 2.19 2.64 18.21
C MET A 81 3.01 3.34 19.30
N PRO A 82 3.55 2.59 20.27
CA PRO A 82 4.35 3.17 21.34
C PRO A 82 5.68 3.68 20.79
N LYS A 83 6.01 4.96 21.02
CA LYS A 83 7.25 5.58 20.48
C LYS A 83 8.53 5.07 21.15
N ASP A 84 8.47 4.74 22.44
CA ASP A 84 9.63 4.39 23.27
C ASP A 84 9.50 3.01 23.92
N SER A 85 9.06 2.02 23.14
CA SER A 85 8.83 0.66 23.68
C SER A 85 10.14 -0.11 23.99
N GLY A 86 11.26 0.32 23.46
CA GLY A 86 12.53 -0.43 23.48
C GLY A 86 12.50 -1.74 22.65
N LYS A 87 11.42 -1.97 21.89
CA LYS A 87 11.21 -3.16 21.06
C LYS A 87 11.24 -2.77 19.58
N ASN A 88 11.62 -3.71 18.73
CA ASN A 88 11.50 -3.54 17.29
C ASN A 88 10.02 -3.48 16.88
N HIS A 89 9.72 -2.54 15.99
CA HIS A 89 8.41 -2.43 15.36
C HIS A 89 8.45 -3.05 13.97
N TYR A 90 7.36 -3.67 13.58
CA TYR A 90 7.18 -4.29 12.28
C TYR A 90 5.87 -3.82 11.66
N LEU A 91 5.88 -3.55 10.36
CA LEU A 91 4.65 -3.40 9.59
C LEU A 91 4.29 -4.77 9.00
N VAL A 92 3.06 -5.23 9.24
CA VAL A 92 2.51 -6.40 8.57
C VAL A 92 1.38 -5.94 7.66
N VAL A 93 1.56 -6.14 6.36
CA VAL A 93 0.55 -5.83 5.34
C VAL A 93 -0.25 -7.10 5.06
N ASN A 94 -1.53 -7.04 5.37
CA ASN A 94 -2.46 -8.11 5.05
C ASN A 94 -2.86 -8.00 3.57
N ALA A 95 -2.30 -8.87 2.74
CA ALA A 95 -2.64 -9.07 1.34
C ALA A 95 -3.24 -10.48 1.09
N ASP A 96 -3.83 -11.07 2.13
CA ASP A 96 -4.59 -12.32 2.06
C ASP A 96 -6.06 -12.04 1.72
N GLU A 97 -6.33 -11.83 0.45
CA GLU A 97 -7.67 -11.53 -0.06
C GLU A 97 -8.37 -12.83 -0.45
N SER A 98 -8.96 -13.51 0.54
CA SER A 98 -9.53 -14.85 0.36
C SER A 98 -11.05 -14.86 0.26
N GLU A 99 -11.74 -13.78 0.65
CA GLU A 99 -13.20 -13.71 0.59
C GLU A 99 -13.70 -13.77 -0.86
N PRO A 100 -14.62 -14.69 -1.20
CA PRO A 100 -15.16 -14.81 -2.55
C PRO A 100 -15.78 -13.49 -3.05
N GLY A 101 -15.45 -13.12 -4.29
CA GLY A 101 -15.95 -11.90 -4.92
C GLY A 101 -15.12 -10.65 -4.60
N THR A 102 -14.09 -10.72 -3.76
CA THR A 102 -13.17 -9.61 -3.53
C THR A 102 -11.97 -9.68 -4.47
N CYS A 103 -11.55 -8.53 -4.99
CA CYS A 103 -10.41 -8.43 -5.91
C CYS A 103 -9.66 -7.07 -5.81
N LYS A 104 -9.96 -6.25 -4.81
CA LYS A 104 -9.37 -4.91 -4.66
C LYS A 104 -7.85 -4.94 -4.44
N ASP A 105 -7.37 -5.84 -3.59
CA ASP A 105 -5.96 -5.96 -3.25
C ASP A 105 -5.18 -6.63 -4.39
N ARG A 106 -5.80 -7.63 -5.02
CA ARG A 106 -5.28 -8.29 -6.22
C ARG A 106 -4.98 -7.31 -7.34
N GLU A 107 -5.91 -6.41 -7.64
CA GLU A 107 -5.76 -5.43 -8.71
C GLU A 107 -4.65 -4.41 -8.38
N ILE A 108 -4.50 -4.00 -7.13
CA ILE A 108 -3.38 -3.14 -6.70
C ILE A 108 -2.04 -3.84 -6.92
N MET A 109 -1.89 -5.06 -6.41
CA MET A 109 -0.65 -5.82 -6.52
C MET A 109 -0.27 -6.15 -7.97
N ARG A 110 -1.27 -6.31 -8.84
CA ARG A 110 -1.08 -6.61 -10.26
C ARG A 110 -0.67 -5.38 -11.06
N ASN A 111 -1.34 -4.26 -10.84
CA ASN A 111 -1.30 -3.11 -11.74
C ASN A 111 -0.55 -1.90 -11.17
N ASP A 112 -0.38 -1.80 -9.85
CA ASP A 112 0.26 -0.66 -9.21
C ASP A 112 1.08 -1.05 -7.96
N PRO A 113 1.96 -2.09 -8.08
CA PRO A 113 2.71 -2.61 -6.94
C PRO A 113 3.64 -1.55 -6.31
N HIS A 114 4.24 -0.65 -7.08
CA HIS A 114 5.10 0.40 -6.56
C HIS A 114 4.37 1.41 -5.67
N LEU A 115 3.08 1.68 -5.92
CA LEU A 115 2.27 2.51 -5.03
C LEU A 115 2.08 1.84 -3.66
N LEU A 116 1.90 0.51 -3.66
CA LEU A 116 1.85 -0.27 -2.41
C LEU A 116 3.19 -0.18 -1.67
N LEU A 117 4.33 -0.37 -2.35
CA LEU A 117 5.66 -0.33 -1.72
C LEU A 117 5.99 1.05 -1.15
N GLU A 118 5.67 2.12 -1.87
CA GLU A 118 5.81 3.49 -1.38
C GLU A 118 4.96 3.71 -0.12
N GLY A 119 3.70 3.25 -0.15
CA GLY A 119 2.80 3.29 1.00
C GLY A 119 3.34 2.51 2.21
N CYS A 120 3.98 1.36 1.99
CA CYS A 120 4.64 0.58 3.04
C CYS A 120 5.80 1.37 3.67
N LEU A 121 6.64 2.02 2.89
CA LEU A 121 7.73 2.85 3.40
C LEU A 121 7.21 4.00 4.24
N VAL A 122 6.25 4.78 3.75
CA VAL A 122 5.69 5.94 4.47
C VAL A 122 4.99 5.51 5.75
N ALA A 123 4.19 4.43 5.71
CA ALA A 123 3.52 3.90 6.89
C ALA A 123 4.51 3.35 7.92
N SER A 124 5.53 2.62 7.47
CA SER A 124 6.59 2.10 8.34
C SER A 124 7.36 3.21 9.02
N PHE A 125 7.75 4.25 8.30
CA PHE A 125 8.40 5.41 8.87
C PHE A 125 7.52 6.10 9.92
N ALA A 126 6.25 6.34 9.62
CA ALA A 126 5.31 6.96 10.55
C ALA A 126 5.14 6.17 11.86
N MET A 127 5.23 4.84 11.79
CA MET A 127 5.12 3.92 12.93
C MET A 127 6.49 3.48 13.50
N GLN A 128 7.60 4.05 13.02
CA GLN A 128 8.96 3.70 13.43
C GLN A 128 9.30 2.21 13.26
N ALA A 129 8.82 1.62 12.17
CA ALA A 129 9.11 0.25 11.79
C ALA A 129 10.14 0.23 10.65
N HIS A 130 11.26 -0.47 10.85
CA HIS A 130 12.30 -0.61 9.83
C HIS A 130 12.09 -1.82 8.90
N THR A 131 11.09 -2.64 9.19
CA THR A 131 10.82 -3.87 8.45
C THR A 131 9.34 -4.02 8.19
N CYS A 132 9.02 -4.38 6.94
CA CYS A 132 7.68 -4.68 6.49
C CYS A 132 7.59 -6.13 6.00
N TYR A 133 6.58 -6.86 6.44
CA TYR A 133 6.20 -8.14 5.88
C TYR A 133 4.88 -7.99 5.13
N ILE A 134 4.89 -8.32 3.84
CA ILE A 134 3.66 -8.39 3.05
C ILE A 134 3.23 -9.85 2.98
N TYR A 135 2.14 -10.19 3.69
CA TYR A 135 1.57 -11.53 3.64
C TYR A 135 0.56 -11.59 2.50
N ILE A 136 0.91 -12.32 1.44
CA ILE A 136 0.08 -12.47 0.24
C ILE A 136 -0.58 -13.85 0.19
N ARG A 137 -1.83 -13.90 -0.23
CA ARG A 137 -2.57 -15.14 -0.45
C ARG A 137 -1.78 -16.12 -1.32
N GLY A 138 -1.75 -17.40 -0.89
CA GLY A 138 -0.97 -18.46 -1.54
C GLY A 138 -1.31 -18.68 -3.02
N GLU A 139 -2.56 -18.48 -3.41
CA GLU A 139 -3.07 -18.66 -4.76
C GLU A 139 -2.71 -17.51 -5.71
N TYR A 140 -2.24 -16.37 -5.19
CA TYR A 140 -1.85 -15.21 -5.98
C TYR A 140 -0.42 -15.34 -6.52
N TYR A 141 -0.16 -16.38 -7.30
CA TYR A 141 1.18 -16.67 -7.82
C TYR A 141 1.71 -15.56 -8.74
N SER A 142 0.91 -15.14 -9.71
CA SER A 142 1.31 -14.09 -10.67
C SER A 142 1.51 -12.74 -9.97
N GLU A 143 0.59 -12.40 -9.06
CA GLU A 143 0.65 -11.17 -8.28
C GLU A 143 1.87 -11.15 -7.35
N SER A 144 2.17 -12.28 -6.69
CA SER A 144 3.37 -12.39 -5.85
C SER A 144 4.65 -12.27 -6.66
N SER A 145 4.69 -12.86 -7.86
CA SER A 145 5.84 -12.74 -8.78
C SER A 145 6.06 -11.29 -9.24
N ASN A 146 4.99 -10.57 -9.59
CA ASN A 146 5.07 -9.17 -9.99
C ASN A 146 5.48 -8.28 -8.82
N LEU A 147 4.90 -8.51 -7.64
CA LEU A 147 5.24 -7.75 -6.44
C LEU A 147 6.71 -7.98 -6.03
N GLN A 148 7.23 -9.22 -6.13
CA GLN A 148 8.64 -9.48 -5.88
C GLN A 148 9.55 -8.73 -6.87
N LYS A 149 9.21 -8.71 -8.16
CA LYS A 149 9.95 -7.92 -9.17
C LYS A 149 9.95 -6.43 -8.83
N ALA A 150 8.82 -5.88 -8.39
CA ALA A 150 8.73 -4.48 -7.97
C ALA A 150 9.58 -4.21 -6.71
N ILE A 151 9.64 -5.14 -5.77
CA ILE A 151 10.54 -5.07 -4.60
C ILE A 151 11.99 -5.05 -5.07
N ASP A 152 12.38 -5.96 -5.96
CA ASP A 152 13.74 -6.04 -6.50
C ASP A 152 14.13 -4.75 -7.26
N GLU A 153 13.22 -4.20 -8.07
CA GLU A 153 13.40 -2.90 -8.73
C GLU A 153 13.58 -1.76 -7.73
N ALA A 154 12.82 -1.76 -6.63
CA ALA A 154 12.91 -0.76 -5.59
C ALA A 154 14.26 -0.81 -4.84
N TYR A 155 14.78 -2.00 -4.54
CA TYR A 155 16.12 -2.17 -3.96
C TYR A 155 17.22 -1.71 -4.91
N ILE A 156 17.20 -2.15 -6.18
CA ILE A 156 18.20 -1.78 -7.21
C ILE A 156 18.28 -0.25 -7.39
N ASN A 157 17.14 0.44 -7.24
CA ASN A 157 17.06 1.89 -7.40
C ASN A 157 17.19 2.67 -6.08
N ASN A 158 17.58 2.04 -4.96
CA ASN A 158 17.74 2.65 -3.63
C ASN A 158 16.46 3.37 -3.13
N LEU A 159 15.29 2.89 -3.54
CA LEU A 159 14.01 3.39 -3.05
C LEU A 159 13.66 2.79 -1.68
N ILE A 160 14.14 1.57 -1.43
CA ILE A 160 14.08 0.86 -0.15
C ILE A 160 15.47 0.28 0.16
N GLY A 161 15.64 -0.34 1.32
CA GLY A 161 16.92 -0.80 1.84
C GLY A 161 17.58 0.27 2.67
N LYS A 162 18.93 0.33 2.62
CA LYS A 162 19.71 1.29 3.38
C LYS A 162 19.53 2.71 2.82
N ASN A 163 19.26 3.68 3.70
CA ASN A 163 19.02 5.08 3.33
C ASN A 163 17.90 5.21 2.27
N ALA A 164 16.78 4.59 2.48
CA ALA A 164 15.66 4.53 1.55
C ALA A 164 15.30 5.91 0.97
N CYS A 165 15.12 6.01 -0.34
CA CYS A 165 14.86 7.26 -1.08
C CYS A 165 15.88 8.38 -0.80
N GLY A 166 17.11 8.05 -0.40
CA GLY A 166 18.14 9.03 -0.06
C GLY A 166 17.88 9.78 1.25
N THR A 167 17.12 9.18 2.15
CA THR A 167 16.91 9.63 3.54
C THR A 167 17.87 8.92 4.49
N ASN A 168 17.82 9.25 5.78
CA ASN A 168 18.55 8.52 6.83
C ASN A 168 17.72 7.37 7.42
N TRP A 169 16.74 6.85 6.68
CA TRP A 169 15.86 5.79 7.12
C TRP A 169 16.18 4.48 6.39
N ASP A 170 16.53 3.45 7.15
CA ASP A 170 16.70 2.11 6.62
C ASP A 170 15.37 1.37 6.66
N PHE A 171 14.99 0.72 5.55
CA PHE A 171 13.70 0.06 5.44
C PHE A 171 13.77 -1.16 4.55
N ASP A 172 13.36 -2.31 5.07
CA ASP A 172 13.34 -3.57 4.35
C ASP A 172 11.91 -4.10 4.17
N ILE A 173 11.64 -4.71 3.01
CA ILE A 173 10.38 -5.36 2.69
C ILE A 173 10.62 -6.83 2.38
N PHE A 174 9.83 -7.70 3.02
CA PHE A 174 9.80 -9.13 2.77
C PHE A 174 8.42 -9.56 2.30
N LEU A 175 8.37 -10.32 1.22
CA LEU A 175 7.14 -10.95 0.73
C LEU A 175 7.01 -12.33 1.33
N HIS A 176 5.93 -12.58 2.08
CA HIS A 176 5.59 -13.89 2.61
C HIS A 176 4.36 -14.44 1.90
N ARG A 177 4.51 -15.59 1.25
CA ARG A 177 3.42 -16.24 0.53
C ARG A 177 2.71 -17.24 1.43
N GLY A 178 1.39 -17.08 1.58
CA GLY A 178 0.55 -18.01 2.32
C GLY A 178 0.48 -19.40 1.71
N ALA A 179 0.01 -20.37 2.49
CA ALA A 179 -0.08 -21.78 2.10
C ALA A 179 -1.50 -22.21 1.68
N GLY A 180 -2.41 -21.26 1.41
CA GLY A 180 -3.75 -21.55 0.87
C GLY A 180 -4.85 -21.70 1.93
N ALA A 181 -4.62 -21.31 3.19
CA ALA A 181 -5.68 -21.27 4.19
C ALA A 181 -6.62 -20.09 3.97
N TYR A 182 -7.93 -20.33 3.97
CA TYR A 182 -8.97 -19.32 3.67
C TYR A 182 -8.91 -18.10 4.57
N ILE A 183 -8.69 -18.24 5.87
CA ILE A 183 -8.81 -17.15 6.84
C ILE A 183 -7.46 -16.69 7.42
N CYS A 184 -6.34 -16.97 6.77
CA CYS A 184 -5.02 -16.57 7.26
C CYS A 184 -4.81 -15.05 7.32
N GLY A 185 -5.67 -14.24 6.70
CA GLY A 185 -5.66 -12.79 6.83
C GLY A 185 -6.29 -12.27 8.12
N GLU A 186 -6.90 -13.12 8.92
CA GLU A 186 -7.38 -12.77 10.26
C GLU A 186 -6.18 -12.58 11.20
N GLU A 187 -6.21 -11.56 12.06
CA GLU A 187 -5.03 -11.12 12.82
C GLU A 187 -4.43 -12.19 13.73
N THR A 188 -5.23 -13.08 14.33
CA THR A 188 -4.74 -14.14 15.20
C THR A 188 -4.10 -15.30 14.42
N ALA A 189 -4.31 -15.38 13.13
CA ALA A 189 -3.67 -16.34 12.25
C ALA A 189 -2.49 -15.70 11.47
N LEU A 190 -2.55 -14.39 11.23
CA LEU A 190 -1.53 -13.64 10.49
C LEU A 190 -0.30 -13.34 11.35
N LEU A 191 -0.49 -12.99 12.64
CA LEU A 191 0.55 -12.61 13.60
C LEU A 191 0.90 -13.74 14.55
#